data_913d5f8633cf3371bfbb68ea047b35e3
#
_entry.id   913d5f8633cf3371bfbb68ea047b35e3
#
_cell.length_a   1.000
_cell.length_b   1.000
_cell.length_c   1.000
_cell.angle_alpha   90.00
_cell.angle_beta   90.00
_cell.angle_gamma   90.00
#
_symmetry.space_group_name_H-M   'P 1'
#
loop_
_entity.id
_entity.type
_entity.pdbx_description
1 polymer ?
#
loop_
_entity_poly.entity_id
_entity_poly.type
_entity_poly.pdbx_seq_one_letter_code
_entity_poly.pdbx_strand_id
1 'polypeptide(L)'
;MQINLPDVLDEVRAVFARYEDALVHNKVDVLDELFWNSPTTVRYGATENLVGHAAIAAFRAARPAAGLARRLANTVITTYGRDVATAMTEFH
;
A
#
# COMPACT_ATOMS: atom_id res chain seq x y z
N MET A 1 11.75 17.02 14.33
CA MET A 1 11.21 15.70 13.89
C MET A 1 12.38 14.78 13.56
N GLN A 2 12.34 13.57 14.08
CA GLN A 2 13.38 12.58 13.82
C GLN A 2 13.01 11.77 12.57
N ILE A 3 13.99 11.61 11.69
CA ILE A 3 13.83 10.89 10.42
C ILE A 3 14.40 9.49 10.59
N ASN A 4 13.64 8.49 10.14
CA ASN A 4 14.06 7.08 10.12
C ASN A 4 14.49 6.53 11.48
N LEU A 5 13.69 6.76 12.53
CA LEU A 5 13.86 6.07 13.80
C LEU A 5 13.90 4.55 13.53
N PRO A 6 14.92 3.81 14.00
CA PRO A 6 15.11 2.41 13.61
C PRO A 6 13.91 1.50 13.89
N ASP A 7 13.28 1.63 15.05
CA ASP A 7 12.09 0.84 15.40
C ASP A 7 10.89 1.16 14.52
N VAL A 8 10.67 2.42 14.19
CA VAL A 8 9.58 2.86 13.31
C VAL A 8 9.84 2.40 11.88
N LEU A 9 11.07 2.54 11.41
CA LEU A 9 11.45 2.12 10.06
C LEU A 9 11.23 0.61 9.87
N ASP A 10 11.62 -0.21 10.85
CA ASP A 10 11.41 -1.66 10.81
C ASP A 10 9.91 -2.01 10.78
N GLU A 11 9.11 -1.31 11.54
CA GLU A 11 7.65 -1.47 11.58
C GLU A 11 7.01 -1.17 10.23
N VAL A 12 7.40 -0.06 9.61
CA VAL A 12 6.90 0.33 8.28
C VAL A 12 7.35 -0.64 7.20
N ARG A 13 8.59 -1.12 7.25
CA ARG A 13 9.08 -2.13 6.32
C ARG A 13 8.25 -3.41 6.40
N ALA A 14 7.89 -3.85 7.60
CA ALA A 14 7.07 -5.05 7.78
C ALA A 14 5.66 -4.85 7.21
N VAL A 15 5.04 -3.70 7.44
CA VAL A 15 3.72 -3.37 6.89
C VAL A 15 3.77 -3.27 5.37
N PHE A 16 4.81 -2.65 4.82
CA PHE A 16 4.98 -2.55 3.37
C PHE A 16 5.13 -3.93 2.72
N ALA A 17 5.89 -4.83 3.34
CA ALA A 17 6.04 -6.21 2.86
C ALA A 17 4.71 -6.95 2.89
N ARG A 18 3.91 -6.77 3.94
CA ARG A 18 2.58 -7.34 4.06
C ARG A 18 1.64 -6.82 2.97
N TYR A 19 1.73 -5.51 2.67
CA TYR A 19 0.96 -4.89 1.59
C TYR A 19 1.34 -5.48 0.22
N GLU A 20 2.63 -5.59 -0.10
CA GLU A 20 3.09 -6.16 -1.37
C GLU A 20 2.65 -7.61 -1.53
N ASP A 21 2.79 -8.42 -0.48
CA ASP A 21 2.33 -9.81 -0.49
C ASP A 21 0.82 -9.88 -0.76
N ALA A 22 0.04 -9.05 -0.09
CA ALA A 22 -1.41 -9.00 -0.28
C ALA A 22 -1.79 -8.55 -1.70
N LEU A 23 -1.03 -7.61 -2.26
CA LEU A 23 -1.28 -7.09 -3.60
C LEU A 23 -1.04 -8.14 -4.67
N VAL A 24 0.13 -8.78 -4.66
CA VAL A 24 0.50 -9.75 -5.72
C VAL A 24 -0.26 -11.07 -5.59
N HIS A 25 -0.72 -11.43 -4.41
CA HIS A 25 -1.51 -12.64 -4.16
C HIS A 25 -3.02 -12.37 -4.04
N ASN A 26 -3.45 -11.14 -4.33
CA ASN A 26 -4.85 -10.71 -4.31
C ASN A 26 -5.58 -11.02 -3.00
N LYS A 27 -4.91 -10.77 -1.88
CA LYS A 27 -5.50 -10.90 -0.54
C LYS A 27 -6.32 -9.66 -0.21
N VAL A 28 -7.54 -9.60 -0.74
CA VAL A 28 -8.39 -8.40 -0.76
C VAL A 28 -8.73 -7.92 0.64
N ASP A 29 -9.05 -8.81 1.56
CA ASP A 29 -9.36 -8.48 2.95
C ASP A 29 -8.18 -7.83 3.68
N VAL A 30 -6.96 -8.27 3.41
CA VAL A 30 -5.74 -7.65 3.96
C VAL A 30 -5.54 -6.25 3.38
N LEU A 31 -5.75 -6.08 2.08
CA LEU A 31 -5.66 -4.77 1.43
C LEU A 31 -6.69 -3.80 2.00
N ASP A 32 -7.93 -4.25 2.21
CA ASP A 32 -8.98 -3.42 2.79
C ASP A 32 -8.63 -2.99 4.22
N GLU A 33 -8.01 -3.86 5.00
CA GLU A 33 -7.55 -3.56 6.36
C GLU A 33 -6.42 -2.52 6.37
N LEU A 34 -5.47 -2.62 5.43
CA LEU A 34 -4.31 -1.74 5.39
C LEU A 34 -4.62 -0.34 4.89
N PHE A 35 -5.70 -0.16 4.16
CA PHE A 35 -6.13 1.16 3.70
C PHE A 35 -7.02 1.82 4.75
N TRP A 36 -6.81 3.14 4.93
CA TRP A 36 -7.62 3.92 5.84
C TRP A 36 -9.10 3.88 5.44
N ASN A 37 -9.95 3.41 6.36
CA ASN A 37 -11.39 3.31 6.12
C ASN A 37 -12.05 4.69 6.28
N SER A 38 -11.99 5.48 5.21
CA SER A 38 -12.50 6.84 5.17
C SER A 38 -13.08 7.12 3.78
N PRO A 39 -14.15 7.94 3.70
CA PRO A 39 -14.66 8.39 2.39
C PRO A 39 -13.69 9.32 1.66
N THR A 40 -12.62 9.79 2.31
CA THR A 40 -11.62 10.68 1.70
C THR A 40 -10.33 9.96 1.31
N THR A 41 -10.21 8.65 1.58
CA THR A 41 -9.06 7.88 1.13
C THR A 41 -9.02 7.81 -0.39
N VAL A 42 -7.85 8.04 -0.99
CA VAL A 42 -7.68 8.16 -2.43
C VAL A 42 -6.70 7.11 -2.92
N ARG A 43 -7.02 6.47 -4.04
CA ARG A 43 -6.09 5.59 -4.76
C ARG A 43 -6.15 5.91 -6.25
N TYR A 44 -5.02 6.35 -6.80
CA TYR A 44 -4.87 6.55 -8.23
C TYR A 44 -4.04 5.41 -8.82
N GLY A 45 -4.60 4.74 -9.82
CA GLY A 45 -3.93 3.70 -10.56
C GLY A 45 -3.63 4.13 -12.00
N ALA A 46 -3.14 3.20 -12.79
CA ALA A 46 -2.80 3.47 -14.19
C ALA A 46 -4.02 3.85 -15.04
N THR A 47 -5.17 3.29 -14.72
CA THR A 47 -6.41 3.46 -15.50
C THR A 47 -7.59 3.95 -14.68
N GLU A 48 -7.45 4.08 -13.36
CA GLU A 48 -8.56 4.42 -12.46
C GLU A 48 -8.15 5.43 -11.39
N ASN A 49 -9.08 6.29 -11.05
CA ASN A 49 -8.99 7.21 -9.92
C ASN A 49 -10.15 6.90 -8.97
N LEU A 50 -9.82 6.41 -7.78
CA LEU A 50 -10.81 5.95 -6.81
C LEU A 50 -10.77 6.85 -5.58
N VAL A 51 -11.94 7.27 -5.12
CA VAL A 51 -12.09 8.10 -3.92
C VAL A 51 -13.03 7.36 -2.96
N GLY A 52 -12.56 7.21 -1.73
CA GLY A 52 -13.26 6.52 -0.65
C GLY A 52 -12.91 5.04 -0.54
N HIS A 53 -12.80 4.58 0.70
CA HIS A 53 -12.45 3.18 0.99
C HIS A 53 -13.43 2.19 0.34
N ALA A 54 -14.72 2.50 0.32
CA ALA A 54 -15.72 1.62 -0.27
C ALA A 54 -15.50 1.41 -1.78
N ALA A 55 -15.18 2.47 -2.52
CA ALA A 55 -14.89 2.37 -3.96
C ALA A 55 -13.61 1.58 -4.22
N ILE A 56 -12.59 1.77 -3.39
CA ILE A 56 -11.31 1.03 -3.49
C ILE A 56 -11.54 -0.45 -3.21
N ALA A 57 -12.29 -0.78 -2.16
CA ALA A 57 -12.61 -2.17 -1.81
C ALA A 57 -13.42 -2.86 -2.92
N ALA A 58 -14.40 -2.19 -3.49
CA ALA A 58 -15.22 -2.71 -4.60
C ALA A 58 -14.36 -2.98 -5.84
N PHE A 59 -13.46 -2.07 -6.19
CA PHE A 59 -12.54 -2.25 -7.31
C PHE A 59 -11.66 -3.49 -7.13
N ARG A 60 -11.09 -3.67 -5.93
CA ARG A 60 -10.22 -4.82 -5.63
C ARG A 60 -10.98 -6.14 -5.62
N ALA A 61 -12.20 -6.15 -5.10
CA ALA A 61 -13.06 -7.35 -5.09
C ALA A 61 -13.43 -7.81 -6.50
N ALA A 62 -13.58 -6.89 -7.43
CA ALA A 62 -13.94 -7.18 -8.82
C ALA A 62 -12.72 -7.49 -9.71
N ARG A 63 -11.51 -7.16 -9.27
CA ARG A 63 -10.28 -7.30 -10.07
C ARG A 63 -9.89 -8.77 -10.22
N PRO A 64 -9.52 -9.23 -11.46
CA PRO A 64 -8.98 -10.57 -11.64
C PRO A 64 -7.69 -10.78 -10.85
N ALA A 65 -7.51 -11.99 -10.33
CA ALA A 65 -6.31 -12.36 -9.59
C ALA A 65 -5.08 -12.55 -10.48
N ALA A 66 -5.28 -12.78 -11.78
CA ALA A 66 -4.20 -13.04 -12.73
C ALA A 66 -3.44 -11.76 -13.08
N GLY A 67 -2.13 -11.86 -13.30
CA GLY A 67 -1.31 -10.77 -13.78
C GLY A 67 -0.92 -9.73 -12.72
N LEU A 68 -1.04 -10.05 -11.43
CA LEU A 68 -0.70 -9.14 -10.35
C LEU A 68 0.75 -9.23 -9.89
N ALA A 69 1.48 -10.27 -10.30
CA ALA A 69 2.89 -10.45 -9.91
C ALA A 69 3.74 -9.30 -10.47
N ARG A 70 4.64 -8.79 -9.64
CA ARG A 70 5.55 -7.71 -10.03
C ARG A 70 6.84 -7.78 -9.24
N ARG A 71 7.87 -7.13 -9.77
CA ARG A 71 9.16 -6.98 -9.11
C ARG A 71 9.36 -5.53 -8.72
N LEU A 72 9.77 -5.31 -7.46
CA LEU A 72 10.09 -3.97 -6.98
C LEU A 72 11.55 -3.65 -7.22
N ALA A 73 11.84 -2.38 -7.50
CA ALA A 73 13.20 -1.86 -7.65
C ALA A 73 13.27 -0.45 -7.06
N ASN A 74 14.44 -0.11 -6.52
CA ASN A 74 14.73 1.22 -5.98
C ASN A 74 13.72 1.65 -4.91
N THR A 75 13.36 0.74 -4.02
CA THR A 75 12.40 1.00 -2.95
C THR A 75 13.04 1.86 -1.86
N VAL A 76 12.41 3.00 -1.55
CA VAL A 76 12.84 3.92 -0.50
C VAL A 76 11.69 4.13 0.48
N ILE A 77 11.90 3.74 1.72
CA ILE A 77 10.96 3.97 2.81
C ILE A 77 11.58 5.02 3.73
N THR A 78 10.83 6.08 4.01
CA THR A 78 11.24 7.15 4.91
C THR A 78 10.17 7.34 5.97
N THR A 79 10.57 7.43 7.23
CA THR A 79 9.64 7.72 8.33
C THR A 79 9.92 9.10 8.90
N TYR A 80 8.86 9.77 9.35
CA TYR A 80 8.88 11.13 9.87
C TYR A 80 8.24 11.11 11.26
N GLY A 81 9.05 11.18 12.31
CA GLY A 81 8.57 10.97 13.67
C GLY A 81 8.07 9.54 13.84
N ARG A 82 6.92 9.36 14.49
CA ARG A 82 6.36 8.03 14.77
C ARG A 82 5.05 7.74 14.05
N ASP A 83 4.48 8.71 13.34
CA ASP A 83 3.11 8.60 12.86
C ASP A 83 2.96 8.72 11.34
N VAL A 84 4.03 9.11 10.63
CA VAL A 84 3.96 9.33 9.18
C VAL A 84 5.14 8.66 8.50
N ALA A 85 4.86 8.04 7.34
CA ALA A 85 5.89 7.45 6.50
C ALA A 85 5.52 7.58 5.03
N THR A 86 6.54 7.52 4.18
CA THR A 86 6.37 7.39 2.74
C THR A 86 7.09 6.13 2.26
N ALA A 87 6.53 5.48 1.26
CA ALA A 87 7.18 4.38 0.56
C ALA A 87 7.12 4.67 -0.94
N MET A 88 8.27 4.75 -1.56
CA MET A 88 8.40 5.04 -2.98
C MET A 88 9.13 3.89 -3.65
N THR A 89 8.57 3.39 -4.75
CA THR A 89 9.17 2.25 -5.45
C THR A 89 8.83 2.29 -6.93
N GLU A 90 9.74 1.72 -7.72
CA GLU A 90 9.46 1.35 -9.10
C GLU A 90 8.99 -0.11 -9.11
N PHE A 91 8.19 -0.47 -10.11
CA PHE A 91 7.79 -1.87 -10.29
C PHE A 91 7.79 -2.24 -11.77
N HIS A 92 8.01 -3.51 -12.02
CA HIS A 92 8.08 -4.06 -13.38
C HIS A 92 7.22 -5.31 -13.51
#